data_2d045aba5e96dfea8d7b8f5e29996bcd
#
_entry.id   2d045aba5e96dfea8d7b8f5e29996bcd
#
_cell.length_a   1.000
_cell.length_b   1.000
_cell.length_c   1.000
_cell.angle_alpha   90.00
_cell.angle_beta   90.00
_cell.angle_gamma   90.00
#
_symmetry.space_group_name_H-M   'P 1'
#
loop_
_entity.id
_entity.type
_entity.pdbx_description
1 polymer ?
#
loop_
_entity_poly.entity_id
_entity_poly.type
_entity_poly.pdbx_seq_one_letter_code
_entity_poly.pdbx_strand_id
1 'polypeptide(L)'
;MDADTQVSHQRTLPARAIERGCYTPPRFRREIRKGEPTMALKVICDQGALADALNTVSAVVASRTPTPVLTCIKLTGENGRLRLAATDGEISLQLDLDRVEVDSDGESLVPADKLTQIVRECADPTVALEAEGHALHINAGDSHFKVYGFDPAEAPPLEPFDEAAMDCTIDSGTLAGMVSRSLFAAAVEHTRYAINGVLFDRDGKRIRFVATDGRRLAMASGDCKGESGTRQCIIPGKALSLIRRLVTDPETPVRVAVDDNRITLCFDDPDAPATLGSALVEGRFPPFEDVIPKDQDKKVLFDRDTLRSAIRRASLLTNEESRSVRMKFEPSKLTLTSHAPEMGEAVVHLELKDYTGDTLEIGFNPTYIADALKVIDSQELTFEFKAANKPGLIRAGRDFTYVLMPVNA
;
A
#
# COMPACT_ATOMS: atom_id res chain seq x y z
N MET A 1 18.90 -75.72 -38.83
CA MET A 1 18.57 -74.68 -39.80
C MET A 1 17.89 -73.55 -39.03
N ASP A 2 18.59 -72.85 -38.33
CA ASP A 2 19.33 -71.60 -38.35
C ASP A 2 18.53 -70.44 -38.98
N ALA A 3 18.13 -69.53 -38.13
CA ALA A 3 17.94 -68.12 -38.52
C ALA A 3 17.98 -67.25 -37.26
N ASP A 4 19.11 -66.58 -37.09
CA ASP A 4 19.38 -65.49 -36.17
C ASP A 4 18.34 -64.37 -36.30
N THR A 5 17.90 -63.84 -35.20
CA THR A 5 17.26 -62.53 -35.15
C THR A 5 17.98 -61.68 -34.10
N GLN A 6 18.76 -60.71 -34.62
CA GLN A 6 19.42 -59.68 -33.81
C GLN A 6 18.42 -58.80 -33.15
N VAL A 7 18.51 -58.68 -31.81
CA VAL A 7 17.83 -57.69 -31.01
C VAL A 7 18.69 -56.44 -30.86
N SER A 8 18.26 -55.35 -31.46
CA SER A 8 18.88 -54.03 -31.34
C SER A 8 18.56 -53.42 -29.96
N HIS A 9 19.60 -53.25 -29.16
CA HIS A 9 19.54 -52.47 -27.90
C HIS A 9 19.45 -50.99 -28.22
N GLN A 10 18.27 -50.40 -28.04
CA GLN A 10 18.13 -48.95 -27.89
C GLN A 10 18.54 -48.52 -26.47
N ARG A 11 19.66 -47.80 -26.38
CA ARG A 11 20.09 -47.10 -25.17
C ARG A 11 19.22 -45.91 -24.95
N THR A 12 18.34 -45.95 -23.95
CA THR A 12 17.69 -44.81 -23.38
C THR A 12 18.66 -44.00 -22.52
N LEU A 13 18.89 -42.75 -22.90
CA LEU A 13 19.62 -41.76 -22.11
C LEU A 13 18.77 -41.32 -20.92
N PRO A 14 19.31 -41.14 -19.71
CA PRO A 14 18.57 -40.64 -18.59
C PRO A 14 18.28 -39.14 -18.74
N ALA A 15 17.03 -38.73 -18.46
CA ALA A 15 16.61 -37.33 -18.38
C ALA A 15 17.40 -36.64 -17.26
N ARG A 16 18.20 -35.64 -17.64
CA ARG A 16 18.80 -34.72 -16.65
C ARG A 16 17.68 -33.92 -15.97
N ALA A 17 17.53 -34.15 -14.68
CA ALA A 17 16.78 -33.26 -13.80
C ALA A 17 17.46 -31.88 -13.80
N ILE A 18 16.73 -30.85 -14.23
CA ILE A 18 17.15 -29.46 -14.10
C ILE A 18 16.91 -29.10 -12.63
N GLU A 19 17.94 -29.17 -11.81
CA GLU A 19 17.95 -28.59 -10.49
C GLU A 19 17.80 -27.06 -10.66
N ARG A 20 16.68 -26.53 -10.26
CA ARG A 20 16.50 -25.08 -10.08
C ARG A 20 17.33 -24.68 -8.88
N GLY A 21 18.53 -24.20 -9.15
CA GLY A 21 19.40 -23.64 -8.13
C GLY A 21 18.73 -22.43 -7.51
N CYS A 22 18.51 -22.48 -6.20
CA CYS A 22 18.21 -21.30 -5.40
C CYS A 22 19.33 -20.28 -5.61
N TYR A 23 19.00 -19.14 -6.18
CA TYR A 23 19.90 -18.00 -6.26
C TYR A 23 20.12 -17.44 -4.86
N THR A 24 21.24 -17.73 -4.27
CA THR A 24 21.72 -17.12 -3.04
C THR A 24 22.56 -15.90 -3.44
N PRO A 25 22.15 -14.67 -3.11
CA PRO A 25 22.99 -13.51 -3.44
C PRO A 25 24.30 -13.58 -2.66
N PRO A 26 25.44 -13.21 -3.27
CA PRO A 26 26.73 -13.25 -2.62
C PRO A 26 26.75 -12.26 -1.45
N ARG A 27 27.14 -12.75 -0.26
CA ARG A 27 27.45 -11.93 0.91
C ARG A 27 28.74 -11.15 0.65
N PHE A 28 28.65 -9.93 0.13
CA PHE A 28 29.78 -9.00 0.11
C PHE A 28 29.67 -8.04 1.30
N ARG A 29 30.34 -8.41 2.40
CA ARG A 29 30.79 -7.46 3.41
C ARG A 29 32.07 -6.81 2.87
N ARG A 30 31.94 -5.71 2.11
CA ARG A 30 33.08 -4.86 1.78
C ARG A 30 33.31 -3.93 2.97
N GLU A 31 34.38 -4.13 3.72
CA GLU A 31 34.88 -3.14 4.67
C GLU A 31 35.22 -1.87 3.88
N ILE A 32 34.48 -0.79 4.14
CA ILE A 32 34.76 0.53 3.56
C ILE A 32 36.13 0.97 4.11
N ARG A 33 37.15 0.89 3.27
CA ARG A 33 38.45 1.49 3.55
C ARG A 33 38.29 3.00 3.48
N LYS A 34 38.44 3.69 4.61
CA LYS A 34 38.54 5.15 4.67
C LYS A 34 39.71 5.61 3.79
N GLY A 35 39.44 6.28 2.67
CA GLY A 35 40.47 6.96 1.90
C GLY A 35 40.56 6.66 0.40
N GLU A 36 39.67 5.86 -0.21
CA GLU A 36 39.59 5.83 -1.67
C GLU A 36 38.76 7.01 -2.19
N PRO A 37 39.16 7.70 -3.27
CA PRO A 37 38.35 8.73 -3.87
C PRO A 37 37.04 8.07 -4.32
N THR A 38 35.91 8.54 -3.81
CA THR A 38 34.58 8.13 -4.25
C THR A 38 34.52 8.44 -5.75
N MET A 39 34.42 7.42 -6.61
CA MET A 39 34.25 7.64 -8.05
C MET A 39 32.98 8.45 -8.24
N ALA A 40 33.02 9.45 -9.11
CA ALA A 40 31.88 10.31 -9.37
C ALA A 40 30.77 9.47 -10.04
N LEU A 41 29.57 9.46 -9.43
CA LEU A 41 28.40 8.84 -10.04
C LEU A 41 28.19 9.39 -11.44
N LYS A 42 28.08 8.50 -12.42
CA LYS A 42 27.69 8.88 -13.78
C LYS A 42 26.72 7.84 -14.34
N VAL A 43 25.50 8.27 -14.64
CA VAL A 43 24.42 7.38 -15.07
C VAL A 43 23.50 8.06 -16.08
N ILE A 44 23.05 7.31 -17.07
CA ILE A 44 22.03 7.72 -18.04
C ILE A 44 20.76 6.92 -17.75
N CYS A 45 19.63 7.61 -17.60
CA CYS A 45 18.32 7.02 -17.24
C CYS A 45 17.29 7.30 -18.33
N ASP A 46 16.32 6.42 -18.46
CA ASP A 46 15.02 6.75 -19.07
C ASP A 46 14.32 7.81 -18.22
N GLN A 47 13.90 8.93 -18.84
CA GLN A 47 13.30 10.07 -18.13
C GLN A 47 12.00 9.68 -17.41
N GLY A 48 11.13 8.90 -18.07
CA GLY A 48 9.84 8.49 -17.50
C GLY A 48 10.03 7.57 -16.30
N ALA A 49 10.88 6.55 -16.41
CA ALA A 49 11.18 5.64 -15.32
C ALA A 49 11.80 6.36 -14.11
N LEU A 50 12.75 7.27 -14.37
CA LEU A 50 13.36 8.08 -13.32
C LEU A 50 12.35 9.02 -12.65
N ALA A 51 11.45 9.68 -13.41
CA ALA A 51 10.43 10.55 -12.88
C ALA A 51 9.43 9.80 -11.98
N ASP A 52 8.99 8.60 -12.38
CA ASP A 52 8.08 7.76 -11.59
C ASP A 52 8.74 7.27 -10.29
N ALA A 53 9.99 6.84 -10.36
CA ALA A 53 10.77 6.45 -9.19
C ALA A 53 10.98 7.61 -8.22
N LEU A 54 11.36 8.79 -8.73
CA LEU A 54 11.51 10.01 -7.93
C LEU A 54 10.20 10.43 -7.27
N ASN A 55 9.06 10.37 -7.98
CA ASN A 55 7.75 10.65 -7.40
C ASN A 55 7.40 9.68 -6.27
N THR A 56 7.79 8.41 -6.40
CA THR A 56 7.53 7.38 -5.39
C THR A 56 8.41 7.59 -4.16
N VAL A 57 9.72 7.77 -4.34
CA VAL A 57 10.68 7.95 -3.24
C VAL A 57 10.49 9.31 -2.55
N SER A 58 10.17 10.37 -3.28
CA SER A 58 9.88 11.70 -2.70
C SER A 58 8.70 11.71 -1.73
N ALA A 59 7.78 10.75 -1.82
CA ALA A 59 6.64 10.66 -0.90
C ALA A 59 7.04 10.26 0.53
N VAL A 60 8.24 9.72 0.71
CA VAL A 60 8.82 9.42 2.04
C VAL A 60 9.45 10.65 2.66
N VAL A 61 10.07 11.49 1.86
CA VAL A 61 10.87 12.64 2.30
C VAL A 61 10.10 13.54 3.26
N ALA A 62 10.77 14.01 4.29
CA ALA A 62 10.19 14.92 5.27
C ALA A 62 9.87 16.29 4.64
N SER A 63 8.62 16.75 4.75
CA SER A 63 8.19 18.04 4.21
C SER A 63 8.67 19.24 5.05
N ARG A 64 8.87 19.03 6.35
CA ARG A 64 9.38 20.02 7.32
C ARG A 64 10.22 19.29 8.36
N THR A 65 11.51 19.61 8.44
CA THR A 65 12.43 18.98 9.37
C THR A 65 13.56 19.94 9.72
N PRO A 66 14.08 19.92 10.96
CA PRO A 66 15.31 20.65 11.30
C PRO A 66 16.57 19.99 10.72
N THR A 67 16.46 18.78 10.19
CA THR A 67 17.58 18.00 9.65
C THR A 67 17.52 18.00 8.11
N PRO A 68 18.25 18.89 7.40
CA PRO A 68 18.11 19.10 5.96
C PRO A 68 18.29 17.83 5.10
N VAL A 69 19.17 16.91 5.51
CA VAL A 69 19.43 15.67 4.77
C VAL A 69 18.20 14.76 4.65
N LEU A 70 17.22 14.88 5.56
CA LEU A 70 15.94 14.17 5.47
C LEU A 70 14.99 14.73 4.40
N THR A 71 15.35 15.84 3.76
CA THR A 71 14.64 16.37 2.58
C THR A 71 15.27 15.91 1.27
N CYS A 72 16.30 15.06 1.34
CA CYS A 72 17.08 14.64 0.20
C CYS A 72 16.77 13.19 -0.23
N ILE A 73 17.09 12.89 -1.46
CA ILE A 73 17.17 11.54 -2.00
C ILE A 73 18.65 11.20 -2.18
N LYS A 74 19.05 10.04 -1.68
CA LYS A 74 20.36 9.44 -1.97
C LYS A 74 20.26 8.64 -3.26
N LEU A 75 21.14 8.94 -4.19
CA LEU A 75 21.35 8.21 -5.43
C LEU A 75 22.62 7.36 -5.26
N THR A 76 22.55 6.07 -5.59
CA THR A 76 23.69 5.16 -5.58
C THR A 76 23.70 4.38 -6.88
N GLY A 77 24.70 4.62 -7.74
CA GLY A 77 24.97 3.84 -8.95
C GLY A 77 25.91 2.69 -8.61
N GLU A 78 25.45 1.47 -8.77
CA GLU A 78 26.23 0.26 -8.47
C GLU A 78 25.70 -0.93 -9.25
N ASN A 79 26.61 -1.78 -9.77
CA ASN A 79 26.26 -3.04 -10.45
C ASN A 79 25.26 -2.88 -11.62
N GLY A 80 25.34 -1.78 -12.37
CA GLY A 80 24.47 -1.50 -13.51
C GLY A 80 23.05 -1.09 -13.13
N ARG A 81 22.81 -0.70 -11.88
CA ARG A 81 21.51 -0.20 -11.36
C ARG A 81 21.70 1.16 -10.70
N LEU A 82 20.65 1.95 -10.72
CA LEU A 82 20.55 3.17 -9.94
C LEU A 82 19.58 2.95 -8.80
N ARG A 83 20.08 3.02 -7.56
CA ARG A 83 19.28 2.98 -6.35
C ARG A 83 18.90 4.39 -5.92
N LEU A 84 17.61 4.61 -5.68
CA LEU A 84 17.06 5.79 -5.05
C LEU A 84 16.65 5.45 -3.62
N ALA A 85 17.09 6.23 -2.64
CA ALA A 85 16.77 5.97 -1.25
C ALA A 85 16.41 7.26 -0.51
N ALA A 86 15.38 7.21 0.34
CA ALA A 86 14.98 8.32 1.21
C ALA A 86 14.41 7.82 2.52
N THR A 87 14.46 8.70 3.53
CA THR A 87 13.83 8.45 4.83
C THR A 87 13.41 9.76 5.49
N ASP A 88 12.35 9.73 6.29
CA ASP A 88 11.98 10.83 7.20
C ASP A 88 12.38 10.55 8.66
N GLY A 89 13.09 9.42 8.91
CA GLY A 89 13.49 8.93 10.22
C GLY A 89 12.58 7.82 10.76
N GLU A 90 11.32 7.78 10.36
CA GLU A 90 10.35 6.74 10.76
C GLU A 90 10.09 5.76 9.61
N ILE A 91 9.94 6.27 8.40
CA ILE A 91 9.72 5.49 7.18
C ILE A 91 10.97 5.60 6.31
N SER A 92 11.35 4.51 5.69
CA SER A 92 12.45 4.44 4.72
C SER A 92 12.00 3.70 3.46
N LEU A 93 12.43 4.18 2.31
CA LEU A 93 12.18 3.54 1.03
C LEU A 93 13.47 3.47 0.23
N GLN A 94 13.79 2.30 -0.28
CA GLN A 94 14.80 2.07 -1.30
C GLN A 94 14.10 1.50 -2.53
N LEU A 95 14.46 1.99 -3.70
CA LEU A 95 13.93 1.53 -4.98
C LEU A 95 15.08 1.48 -5.98
N ASP A 96 15.25 0.35 -6.64
CA ASP A 96 16.28 0.16 -7.67
C ASP A 96 15.65 0.30 -9.06
N LEU A 97 16.33 1.03 -9.94
CA LEU A 97 16.03 1.12 -11.37
C LEU A 97 17.05 0.31 -12.16
N ASP A 98 16.56 -0.51 -13.07
CA ASP A 98 17.38 -1.32 -14.00
C ASP A 98 17.49 -0.71 -15.40
N ARG A 99 16.53 0.17 -15.80
CA ARG A 99 16.56 0.89 -17.09
C ARG A 99 17.51 2.07 -17.07
N VAL A 100 18.77 1.76 -16.76
CA VAL A 100 19.85 2.75 -16.62
C VAL A 100 21.15 2.22 -17.20
N GLU A 101 21.98 3.11 -17.70
CA GLU A 101 23.36 2.85 -18.09
C GLU A 101 24.27 3.52 -17.07
N VAL A 102 24.98 2.70 -16.28
CA VAL A 102 25.91 3.18 -15.24
C VAL A 102 27.30 3.20 -15.83
N ASP A 103 27.80 4.39 -16.18
CA ASP A 103 29.17 4.61 -16.69
C ASP A 103 30.20 4.56 -15.56
N SER A 104 29.83 5.05 -14.38
CA SER A 104 30.70 5.09 -13.20
C SER A 104 29.88 4.91 -11.92
N ASP A 105 30.30 3.95 -11.10
CA ASP A 105 29.73 3.75 -9.76
C ASP A 105 30.00 4.99 -8.88
N GLY A 106 29.03 5.31 -8.01
CA GLY A 106 29.19 6.45 -7.10
C GLY A 106 27.90 6.79 -6.38
N GLU A 107 27.97 7.86 -5.59
CA GLU A 107 26.84 8.30 -4.76
C GLU A 107 26.61 9.80 -4.90
N SER A 108 25.37 10.23 -4.69
CA SER A 108 24.98 11.63 -4.57
C SER A 108 23.82 11.78 -3.60
N LEU A 109 23.77 12.89 -2.84
CA LEU A 109 22.68 13.19 -1.91
C LEU A 109 22.13 14.59 -2.23
N VAL A 110 20.93 14.66 -2.80
CA VAL A 110 20.39 15.91 -3.35
C VAL A 110 18.95 16.17 -2.90
N PRO A 111 18.54 17.46 -2.80
CA PRO A 111 17.17 17.81 -2.46
C PRO A 111 16.14 17.19 -3.40
N ALA A 112 15.20 16.44 -2.81
CA ALA A 112 14.19 15.67 -3.54
C ALA A 112 13.28 16.54 -4.41
N ASP A 113 12.85 17.70 -3.88
CA ASP A 113 11.95 18.62 -4.57
C ASP A 113 12.55 19.14 -5.87
N LYS A 114 13.83 19.56 -5.84
CA LYS A 114 14.54 20.09 -7.01
C LYS A 114 14.80 19.01 -8.04
N LEU A 115 15.33 17.86 -7.62
CA LEU A 115 15.60 16.75 -8.54
C LEU A 115 14.30 16.28 -9.22
N THR A 116 13.24 16.07 -8.45
CA THR A 116 11.95 15.60 -8.99
C THR A 116 11.33 16.63 -9.95
N GLN A 117 11.39 17.92 -9.59
CA GLN A 117 10.86 18.98 -10.46
C GLN A 117 11.63 19.07 -11.78
N ILE A 118 12.97 19.07 -11.73
CA ILE A 118 13.82 19.16 -12.92
C ILE A 118 13.57 17.97 -13.85
N VAL A 119 13.64 16.74 -13.32
CA VAL A 119 13.46 15.54 -14.15
C VAL A 119 12.07 15.49 -14.79
N ARG A 120 11.03 15.95 -14.09
CA ARG A 120 9.67 16.02 -14.63
C ARG A 120 9.53 16.98 -15.80
N GLU A 121 10.24 18.12 -15.74
CA GLU A 121 10.18 19.16 -16.79
C GLU A 121 11.14 18.88 -17.98
N CYS A 122 12.01 17.88 -17.88
CA CYS A 122 12.86 17.47 -19.00
C CYS A 122 12.00 16.90 -20.13
N ALA A 123 12.20 17.41 -21.34
CA ALA A 123 11.47 16.98 -22.54
C ALA A 123 12.16 15.82 -23.29
N ASP A 124 13.45 15.61 -23.05
CA ASP A 124 14.25 14.55 -23.66
C ASP A 124 13.89 13.19 -23.03
N PRO A 125 13.81 12.10 -23.81
CA PRO A 125 13.50 10.77 -23.28
C PRO A 125 14.60 10.20 -22.37
N THR A 126 15.78 10.81 -22.37
CA THR A 126 16.91 10.39 -21.54
C THR A 126 17.44 11.51 -20.67
N VAL A 127 17.87 11.20 -19.47
CA VAL A 127 18.48 12.12 -18.52
C VAL A 127 19.80 11.55 -18.04
N ALA A 128 20.89 12.31 -18.23
CA ALA A 128 22.19 11.97 -17.67
C ALA A 128 22.40 12.68 -16.34
N LEU A 129 22.82 11.92 -15.33
CA LEU A 129 23.14 12.40 -13.99
C LEU A 129 24.65 12.20 -13.75
N GLU A 130 25.35 13.26 -13.33
CA GLU A 130 26.77 13.23 -13.04
C GLU A 130 27.06 13.97 -11.72
N ALA A 131 27.62 13.26 -10.74
CA ALA A 131 28.00 13.88 -9.47
C ALA A 131 29.40 14.48 -9.55
N GLU A 132 29.57 15.70 -9.08
CA GLU A 132 30.86 16.39 -8.91
C GLU A 132 30.95 16.97 -7.50
N GLY A 133 31.71 16.36 -6.60
CA GLY A 133 31.72 16.73 -5.20
C GLY A 133 30.33 16.54 -4.57
N HIS A 134 29.76 17.63 -4.01
CA HIS A 134 28.40 17.61 -3.47
C HIS A 134 27.34 18.15 -4.46
N ALA A 135 27.68 18.36 -5.70
CA ALA A 135 26.73 18.81 -6.72
C ALA A 135 26.36 17.66 -7.67
N LEU A 136 25.09 17.68 -8.12
CA LEU A 136 24.59 16.81 -9.17
C LEU A 136 24.34 17.66 -10.43
N HIS A 137 25.00 17.30 -11.51
CA HIS A 137 24.73 17.82 -12.85
C HIS A 137 23.67 16.94 -13.51
N ILE A 138 22.67 17.57 -14.08
CA ILE A 138 21.54 16.93 -14.75
C ILE A 138 21.51 17.46 -16.18
N ASN A 139 21.73 16.58 -17.15
CA ASN A 139 21.75 16.92 -18.57
C ASN A 139 20.61 16.20 -19.28
N ALA A 140 19.79 16.95 -20.03
CA ALA A 140 18.71 16.40 -20.84
C ALA A 140 18.55 17.28 -22.09
N GLY A 141 18.89 16.72 -23.25
CA GLY A 141 18.84 17.42 -24.52
C GLY A 141 19.68 18.71 -24.52
N ASP A 142 19.02 19.84 -24.66
CA ASP A 142 19.62 21.19 -24.65
C ASP A 142 19.71 21.82 -23.26
N SER A 143 19.26 21.13 -22.24
CA SER A 143 19.14 21.67 -20.88
C SER A 143 20.21 21.09 -19.96
N HIS A 144 20.82 21.95 -19.17
CA HIS A 144 21.82 21.60 -18.16
C HIS A 144 21.48 22.27 -16.84
N PHE A 145 21.40 21.46 -15.79
CA PHE A 145 21.14 21.92 -14.42
C PHE A 145 22.27 21.48 -13.50
N LYS A 146 22.57 22.31 -12.50
CA LYS A 146 23.46 21.99 -11.40
C LYS A 146 22.72 22.17 -10.09
N VAL A 147 22.53 21.06 -9.37
CA VAL A 147 21.85 21.04 -8.07
C VAL A 147 22.88 20.81 -6.98
N TYR A 148 22.95 21.70 -6.01
CA TYR A 148 23.80 21.52 -4.83
C TYR A 148 23.13 20.58 -3.82
N GLY A 149 23.87 19.61 -3.35
CA GLY A 149 23.44 18.61 -2.39
C GLY A 149 24.31 18.62 -1.13
N PHE A 150 24.34 17.47 -0.48
CA PHE A 150 25.09 17.22 0.76
C PHE A 150 26.09 16.08 0.55
N ASP A 151 26.96 15.86 1.52
CA ASP A 151 27.82 14.67 1.51
C ASP A 151 26.96 13.41 1.59
N PRO A 152 27.08 12.45 0.66
CA PRO A 152 26.35 11.18 0.71
C PRO A 152 26.52 10.41 2.03
N ALA A 153 27.63 10.61 2.74
CA ALA A 153 27.89 10.03 4.05
C ALA A 153 27.01 10.59 5.17
N GLU A 154 26.39 11.77 4.98
CA GLU A 154 25.45 12.35 5.92
C GLU A 154 24.05 11.73 5.84
N ALA A 155 23.76 10.95 4.78
CA ALA A 155 22.49 10.27 4.67
C ALA A 155 22.34 9.24 5.81
N PRO A 156 21.18 9.22 6.50
CA PRO A 156 20.92 8.21 7.52
C PRO A 156 21.04 6.80 6.92
N PRO A 157 21.68 5.86 7.66
CA PRO A 157 21.73 4.48 7.21
C PRO A 157 20.32 3.89 7.15
N LEU A 158 20.02 3.18 6.08
CA LEU A 158 18.77 2.43 5.93
C LEU A 158 19.03 0.97 6.27
N GLU A 159 18.17 0.40 7.09
CA GLU A 159 18.28 -1.00 7.46
C GLU A 159 17.88 -1.89 6.28
N PRO A 160 18.71 -2.89 5.94
CA PRO A 160 18.37 -3.86 4.93
C PRO A 160 17.24 -4.79 5.43
N PHE A 161 16.60 -5.51 4.51
CA PHE A 161 15.65 -6.55 4.88
C PHE A 161 16.35 -7.65 5.68
N ASP A 162 15.83 -7.99 6.86
CA ASP A 162 16.35 -9.06 7.71
C ASP A 162 15.63 -10.38 7.39
N GLU A 163 16.32 -11.28 6.73
CA GLU A 163 15.81 -12.62 6.42
C GLU A 163 15.51 -13.46 7.68
N ALA A 164 16.22 -13.20 8.79
CA ALA A 164 15.99 -13.93 10.03
C ALA A 164 14.70 -13.49 10.75
N ALA A 165 14.25 -12.25 10.51
CA ALA A 165 13.01 -11.71 11.02
C ALA A 165 11.82 -11.89 10.06
N MET A 166 12.01 -12.64 8.96
CA MET A 166 10.95 -12.86 7.98
C MET A 166 9.76 -13.58 8.61
N ASP A 167 8.59 -12.96 8.52
CA ASP A 167 7.33 -13.46 9.07
C ASP A 167 6.50 -14.21 8.02
N CYS A 168 6.29 -13.63 6.86
CA CYS A 168 5.51 -14.24 5.77
C CYS A 168 5.81 -13.60 4.41
N THR A 169 5.21 -14.20 3.37
CA THR A 169 5.16 -13.65 2.01
C THR A 169 3.71 -13.46 1.59
N ILE A 170 3.41 -12.33 0.96
CA ILE A 170 2.08 -11.95 0.49
C ILE A 170 2.21 -11.55 -0.98
N ASP A 171 1.25 -11.93 -1.84
CA ASP A 171 1.23 -11.43 -3.21
C ASP A 171 0.89 -9.93 -3.19
N SER A 172 1.62 -9.12 -3.95
CA SER A 172 1.57 -7.65 -3.90
C SER A 172 0.16 -7.08 -4.17
N GLY A 173 -0.59 -7.69 -5.10
CA GLY A 173 -1.98 -7.35 -5.36
C GLY A 173 -2.90 -7.61 -4.17
N THR A 174 -2.71 -8.74 -3.47
CA THR A 174 -3.45 -9.06 -2.23
C THR A 174 -3.15 -8.02 -1.15
N LEU A 175 -1.87 -7.68 -0.95
CA LEU A 175 -1.44 -6.67 0.01
C LEU A 175 -2.04 -5.29 -0.31
N ALA A 176 -1.91 -4.82 -1.55
CA ALA A 176 -2.47 -3.54 -1.99
C ALA A 176 -4.00 -3.50 -1.87
N GLY A 177 -4.68 -4.59 -2.16
CA GLY A 177 -6.12 -4.74 -1.99
C GLY A 177 -6.55 -4.66 -0.53
N MET A 178 -5.83 -5.32 0.39
CA MET A 178 -6.11 -5.22 1.83
C MET A 178 -5.88 -3.80 2.35
N VAL A 179 -4.78 -3.15 1.97
CA VAL A 179 -4.49 -1.75 2.31
C VAL A 179 -5.60 -0.82 1.81
N SER A 180 -5.98 -0.93 0.54
CA SER A 180 -7.02 -0.08 -0.06
C SER A 180 -8.36 -0.22 0.66
N ARG A 181 -8.71 -1.44 1.08
CA ARG A 181 -9.98 -1.77 1.75
C ARG A 181 -9.99 -1.50 3.25
N SER A 182 -8.85 -1.13 3.86
CA SER A 182 -8.79 -0.85 5.30
C SER A 182 -8.36 0.58 5.62
N LEU A 183 -7.30 1.09 4.99
CA LEU A 183 -6.63 2.34 5.35
C LEU A 183 -7.56 3.56 5.43
N PHE A 184 -8.58 3.65 4.59
CA PHE A 184 -9.52 4.78 4.56
C PHE A 184 -10.32 4.95 5.86
N ALA A 185 -10.39 3.91 6.70
CA ALA A 185 -11.10 3.91 7.97
C ALA A 185 -10.21 4.24 9.18
N ALA A 186 -8.90 4.40 8.99
CA ALA A 186 -7.99 4.79 10.06
C ALA A 186 -8.25 6.22 10.54
N ALA A 187 -8.04 6.49 11.83
CA ALA A 187 -8.13 7.83 12.38
C ALA A 187 -6.98 8.70 11.85
N VAL A 188 -7.30 9.96 11.52
CA VAL A 188 -6.31 10.95 11.07
C VAL A 188 -5.60 11.60 12.25
N GLU A 189 -6.30 11.79 13.37
CA GLU A 189 -5.79 12.46 14.56
C GLU A 189 -5.24 11.44 15.57
N HIS A 190 -4.27 11.88 16.36
CA HIS A 190 -3.78 11.10 17.49
C HIS A 190 -4.86 11.00 18.57
N THR A 191 -5.22 9.79 18.92
CA THR A 191 -6.22 9.50 19.94
C THR A 191 -5.59 8.71 21.10
N ARG A 192 -6.36 8.47 22.16
CA ARG A 192 -5.93 7.65 23.31
C ARG A 192 -5.57 6.20 22.91
N TYR A 193 -6.14 5.70 21.84
CA TYR A 193 -5.83 4.38 21.28
C TYR A 193 -4.96 4.54 20.04
N ALA A 194 -4.16 3.52 19.75
CA ALA A 194 -3.32 3.47 18.57
C ALA A 194 -4.16 3.12 17.30
N ILE A 195 -5.11 4.00 16.94
CA ILE A 195 -6.01 3.84 15.79
C ILE A 195 -5.66 4.77 14.61
N ASN A 196 -4.57 5.53 14.72
CA ASN A 196 -3.99 6.34 13.64
C ASN A 196 -3.16 5.52 12.66
N GLY A 197 -3.17 4.19 12.79
CA GLY A 197 -2.58 3.22 11.89
C GLY A 197 -3.56 2.10 11.57
N VAL A 198 -3.10 1.10 10.85
CA VAL A 198 -3.84 -0.11 10.51
C VAL A 198 -3.22 -1.28 11.25
N LEU A 199 -4.04 -2.05 11.94
CA LEU A 199 -3.62 -3.30 12.56
C LEU A 199 -3.32 -4.32 11.47
N PHE A 200 -2.09 -4.80 11.42
CA PHE A 200 -1.69 -6.03 10.76
C PHE A 200 -1.86 -7.17 11.76
N ASP A 201 -2.74 -8.10 11.47
CA ASP A 201 -3.06 -9.22 12.34
C ASP A 201 -2.99 -10.51 11.54
N ARG A 202 -1.92 -11.27 11.78
CA ARG A 202 -1.68 -12.57 11.14
C ARG A 202 -1.98 -13.70 12.11
N ASP A 203 -2.76 -14.66 11.64
CA ASP A 203 -3.02 -15.94 12.32
C ASP A 203 -2.82 -17.08 11.32
N GLY A 204 -1.73 -17.83 11.49
CA GLY A 204 -1.32 -18.88 10.57
C GLY A 204 -1.06 -18.35 9.16
N LYS A 205 -1.87 -18.79 8.20
CA LYS A 205 -1.80 -18.36 6.79
C LYS A 205 -2.81 -17.27 6.43
N ARG A 206 -3.56 -16.78 7.40
CA ARG A 206 -4.54 -15.72 7.20
C ARG A 206 -4.04 -14.40 7.76
N ILE A 207 -4.20 -13.32 7.01
CA ILE A 207 -3.88 -11.96 7.43
C ILE A 207 -5.16 -11.14 7.43
N ARG A 208 -5.29 -10.26 8.42
CA ARG A 208 -6.34 -9.25 8.50
C ARG A 208 -5.69 -7.87 8.62
N PHE A 209 -6.15 -6.93 7.85
CA PHE A 209 -5.86 -5.50 8.01
C PHE A 209 -7.10 -4.86 8.59
N VAL A 210 -6.97 -4.26 9.76
CA VAL A 210 -8.11 -3.66 10.48
C VAL A 210 -7.81 -2.19 10.78
N ALA A 211 -8.74 -1.33 10.43
CA ALA A 211 -8.67 0.10 10.72
C ALA A 211 -9.98 0.62 11.27
N THR A 212 -9.91 1.59 12.16
CA THR A 212 -11.07 2.24 12.77
C THR A 212 -10.76 3.67 13.17
N ASP A 213 -11.78 4.54 13.14
CA ASP A 213 -11.76 5.88 13.71
C ASP A 213 -12.70 6.01 14.93
N GLY A 214 -13.22 4.87 15.45
CA GLY A 214 -14.19 4.80 16.53
C GLY A 214 -15.66 4.98 16.10
N ARG A 215 -15.91 5.33 14.82
CA ARG A 215 -17.26 5.49 14.25
C ARG A 215 -17.53 4.50 13.13
N ARG A 216 -16.48 3.95 12.56
CA ARG A 216 -16.48 2.91 11.53
C ARG A 216 -15.32 1.99 11.73
N LEU A 217 -15.41 0.77 11.24
CA LEU A 217 -14.33 -0.21 11.23
C LEU A 217 -14.31 -0.92 9.89
N ALA A 218 -13.14 -0.95 9.25
CA ALA A 218 -12.91 -1.73 8.04
C ALA A 218 -11.96 -2.87 8.33
N MET A 219 -12.32 -4.07 7.92
CA MET A 219 -11.50 -5.27 8.00
C MET A 219 -11.41 -5.90 6.62
N ALA A 220 -10.19 -5.99 6.11
CA ALA A 220 -9.87 -6.70 4.89
C ALA A 220 -9.00 -7.91 5.22
N SER A 221 -9.25 -9.03 4.57
CA SER A 221 -8.52 -10.28 4.81
C SER A 221 -7.86 -10.78 3.54
N GLY A 222 -6.78 -11.51 3.70
CA GLY A 222 -6.05 -12.16 2.61
C GLY A 222 -5.25 -13.35 3.13
N ASP A 223 -4.67 -14.10 2.21
CA ASP A 223 -3.83 -15.24 2.53
C ASP A 223 -2.34 -14.88 2.40
N CYS A 224 -1.49 -15.54 3.18
CA CYS A 224 -0.04 -15.43 3.08
C CYS A 224 0.61 -16.82 3.06
N LYS A 225 1.87 -16.84 2.65
CA LYS A 225 2.75 -18.00 2.67
C LYS A 225 3.78 -17.79 3.79
N GLY A 226 4.09 -18.80 4.57
CA GLY A 226 5.05 -18.74 5.68
C GLY A 226 4.80 -19.84 6.70
N GLU A 227 5.61 -19.88 7.74
CA GLU A 227 5.42 -20.79 8.86
C GLU A 227 4.17 -20.43 9.68
N SER A 228 3.62 -21.41 10.38
CA SER A 228 2.47 -21.18 11.27
C SER A 228 2.91 -20.29 12.45
N GLY A 229 2.26 -19.16 12.63
CA GLY A 229 2.55 -18.24 13.71
C GLY A 229 1.48 -17.16 13.82
N THR A 230 1.49 -16.44 14.93
CA THR A 230 0.63 -15.26 15.15
C THR A 230 1.51 -14.03 15.25
N ARG A 231 1.11 -12.96 14.60
CA ARG A 231 1.80 -11.66 14.66
C ARG A 231 0.80 -10.54 14.61
N GLN A 232 0.95 -9.58 15.52
CA GLN A 232 0.16 -8.35 15.51
C GLN A 232 1.07 -7.14 15.62
N CYS A 233 0.85 -6.16 14.76
CA CYS A 233 1.51 -4.86 14.84
C CYS A 233 0.61 -3.79 14.21
N ILE A 234 0.89 -2.52 14.51
CA ILE A 234 0.12 -1.39 13.97
C ILE A 234 1.04 -0.60 13.04
N ILE A 235 0.67 -0.57 11.76
CA ILE A 235 1.45 0.08 10.71
C ILE A 235 0.93 1.49 10.48
N PRO A 236 1.80 2.52 10.45
CA PRO A 236 1.39 3.89 10.14
C PRO A 236 0.73 4.00 8.77
N GLY A 237 -0.35 4.79 8.68
CA GLY A 237 -1.07 4.98 7.42
C GLY A 237 -0.21 5.58 6.30
N LYS A 238 0.78 6.42 6.64
CA LYS A 238 1.74 6.98 5.67
C LYS A 238 2.54 5.88 4.98
N ALA A 239 3.06 4.89 5.73
CA ALA A 239 3.80 3.77 5.16
C ALA A 239 2.92 2.93 4.23
N LEU A 240 1.70 2.59 4.67
CA LEU A 240 0.77 1.80 3.86
C LEU A 240 0.35 2.52 2.57
N SER A 241 0.25 3.85 2.58
CA SER A 241 -0.11 4.62 1.39
C SER A 241 0.91 4.49 0.25
N LEU A 242 2.17 4.15 0.57
CA LEU A 242 3.24 3.94 -0.41
C LEU A 242 3.12 2.60 -1.14
N ILE A 243 2.53 1.59 -0.50
CA ILE A 243 2.45 0.23 -1.06
C ILE A 243 1.83 0.22 -2.46
N ARG A 244 0.74 0.98 -2.67
CA ARG A 244 0.09 1.05 -3.99
C ARG A 244 0.96 1.61 -5.11
N ARG A 245 1.99 2.38 -4.78
CA ARG A 245 2.95 2.94 -5.75
C ARG A 245 4.07 1.96 -6.08
N LEU A 246 4.26 0.94 -5.23
CA LEU A 246 5.31 -0.06 -5.36
C LEU A 246 4.81 -1.34 -6.06
N VAL A 247 3.51 -1.46 -6.28
CA VAL A 247 2.92 -2.62 -6.95
C VAL A 247 2.88 -2.35 -8.45
N THR A 248 3.70 -3.04 -9.19
CA THR A 248 3.77 -3.02 -10.67
C THR A 248 3.06 -4.24 -11.25
N ASP A 249 3.33 -5.43 -10.71
CA ASP A 249 2.66 -6.69 -11.03
C ASP A 249 1.99 -7.26 -9.77
N PRO A 250 0.66 -7.52 -9.79
CA PRO A 250 -0.08 -8.06 -8.64
C PRO A 250 0.41 -9.42 -8.12
N GLU A 251 1.08 -10.21 -8.95
CA GLU A 251 1.59 -11.53 -8.60
C GLU A 251 2.98 -11.50 -7.96
N THR A 252 3.65 -10.34 -7.98
CA THR A 252 4.97 -10.17 -7.35
C THR A 252 4.92 -10.50 -5.87
N PRO A 253 5.78 -11.39 -5.36
CA PRO A 253 5.84 -11.69 -3.94
C PRO A 253 6.41 -10.52 -3.15
N VAL A 254 5.77 -10.20 -2.02
CA VAL A 254 6.25 -9.26 -1.02
C VAL A 254 6.62 -10.01 0.24
N ARG A 255 7.91 -10.02 0.57
CA ARG A 255 8.40 -10.58 1.83
C ARG A 255 8.18 -9.58 2.95
N VAL A 256 7.66 -10.04 4.05
CA VAL A 256 7.32 -9.24 5.24
C VAL A 256 8.19 -9.69 6.39
N ALA A 257 8.94 -8.77 6.99
CA ALA A 257 9.66 -8.98 8.23
C ALA A 257 9.08 -8.04 9.30
N VAL A 258 8.81 -8.59 10.49
CA VAL A 258 8.26 -7.84 11.61
C VAL A 258 9.10 -8.11 12.85
N ASP A 259 9.70 -7.06 13.39
CA ASP A 259 10.35 -7.10 14.71
C ASP A 259 9.54 -6.31 15.76
N ASP A 260 10.12 -6.02 16.92
CA ASP A 260 9.39 -5.42 18.05
C ASP A 260 8.90 -3.99 17.77
N ASN A 261 9.60 -3.23 16.93
CA ASN A 261 9.32 -1.81 16.69
C ASN A 261 9.27 -1.42 15.21
N ARG A 262 9.48 -2.36 14.31
CA ARG A 262 9.58 -2.07 12.88
C ARG A 262 8.94 -3.17 12.02
N ILE A 263 8.40 -2.77 10.88
CA ILE A 263 8.01 -3.65 9.78
C ILE A 263 8.84 -3.29 8.55
N THR A 264 9.30 -4.31 7.84
CA THR A 264 10.00 -4.14 6.57
C THR A 264 9.33 -5.02 5.50
N LEU A 265 9.02 -4.40 4.38
CA LEU A 265 8.40 -5.03 3.21
C LEU A 265 9.42 -5.02 2.07
N CYS A 266 9.76 -6.18 1.54
CA CYS A 266 10.63 -6.31 0.37
C CYS A 266 9.80 -6.79 -0.83
N PHE A 267 9.70 -5.94 -1.84
CA PHE A 267 9.03 -6.21 -3.10
C PHE A 267 10.04 -6.83 -4.05
N ASP A 268 9.88 -8.12 -4.34
CA ASP A 268 10.81 -8.88 -5.18
C ASP A 268 10.47 -8.72 -6.68
N ASP A 269 10.18 -7.49 -7.10
CA ASP A 269 9.99 -7.16 -8.51
C ASP A 269 11.35 -7.24 -9.23
N PRO A 270 11.50 -8.06 -10.31
CA PRO A 270 12.77 -8.18 -11.00
C PRO A 270 13.23 -6.87 -11.67
N ASP A 271 12.31 -6.03 -12.13
CA ASP A 271 12.61 -4.80 -12.85
C ASP A 271 12.75 -3.58 -11.93
N ALA A 272 12.07 -3.59 -10.78
CA ALA A 272 12.04 -2.49 -9.83
C ALA A 272 11.97 -2.99 -8.37
N PRO A 273 12.99 -3.72 -7.90
CA PRO A 273 12.99 -4.20 -6.51
C PRO A 273 12.97 -3.03 -5.54
N ALA A 274 12.12 -3.15 -4.52
CA ALA A 274 11.96 -2.08 -3.53
C ALA A 274 11.93 -2.62 -2.11
N THR A 275 12.45 -1.84 -1.16
CA THR A 275 12.37 -2.14 0.27
C THR A 275 11.75 -0.96 1.01
N LEU A 276 10.60 -1.18 1.63
CA LEU A 276 9.87 -0.22 2.45
C LEU A 276 10.00 -0.62 3.91
N GLY A 277 10.66 0.20 4.71
CA GLY A 277 10.75 0.04 6.16
C GLY A 277 9.87 1.09 6.86
N SER A 278 9.25 0.73 7.97
CA SER A 278 8.46 1.65 8.80
C SER A 278 8.58 1.32 10.28
N ALA A 279 8.78 2.33 11.10
CA ALA A 279 8.52 2.22 12.53
C ALA A 279 7.03 1.85 12.75
N LEU A 280 6.75 1.09 13.80
CA LEU A 280 5.39 0.70 14.20
C LEU A 280 4.76 1.78 15.08
N VAL A 281 3.44 1.87 15.05
CA VAL A 281 2.71 2.73 15.99
C VAL A 281 2.71 2.07 17.37
N GLU A 282 3.22 2.79 18.36
CA GLU A 282 3.21 2.33 19.76
C GLU A 282 1.80 2.29 20.34
N GLY A 283 1.53 1.27 21.15
CA GLY A 283 0.26 1.12 21.87
C GLY A 283 -0.50 -0.14 21.52
N ARG A 284 -1.76 -0.21 21.95
CA ARG A 284 -2.64 -1.35 21.70
C ARG A 284 -3.79 -0.94 20.80
N PHE A 285 -4.04 -1.74 19.78
CA PHE A 285 -5.27 -1.63 19.01
C PHE A 285 -6.46 -2.08 19.87
N PRO A 286 -7.63 -1.42 19.79
CA PRO A 286 -8.81 -1.83 20.55
C PRO A 286 -9.29 -3.24 20.16
N PRO A 287 -9.99 -3.97 21.04
CA PRO A 287 -10.53 -5.29 20.75
C PRO A 287 -11.64 -5.18 19.69
N PHE A 288 -11.26 -5.22 18.43
CA PHE A 288 -12.14 -4.94 17.29
C PHE A 288 -13.18 -6.03 17.03
N GLU A 289 -12.91 -7.27 17.45
CA GLU A 289 -13.81 -8.41 17.25
C GLU A 289 -15.14 -8.26 18.00
N ASP A 290 -15.10 -7.54 19.13
CA ASP A 290 -16.30 -7.25 19.95
C ASP A 290 -17.22 -6.21 19.29
N VAL A 291 -16.68 -5.38 18.40
CA VAL A 291 -17.44 -4.35 17.69
C VAL A 291 -18.18 -4.90 16.47
N ILE A 292 -17.73 -6.03 15.92
CA ILE A 292 -18.35 -6.66 14.75
C ILE A 292 -19.66 -7.36 15.19
N PRO A 293 -20.82 -6.91 14.72
CA PRO A 293 -22.10 -7.51 15.10
C PRO A 293 -22.20 -8.97 14.61
N LYS A 294 -22.75 -9.83 15.46
CA LYS A 294 -22.92 -11.27 15.17
C LYS A 294 -24.37 -11.70 15.08
N ASP A 295 -25.30 -10.80 15.45
CA ASP A 295 -26.73 -11.11 15.69
C ASP A 295 -27.67 -10.24 14.82
N GLN A 296 -27.22 -9.88 13.61
CA GLN A 296 -28.01 -9.14 12.65
C GLN A 296 -29.14 -10.01 12.10
N ASP A 297 -30.37 -9.47 12.12
CA ASP A 297 -31.61 -10.19 11.75
C ASP A 297 -32.29 -9.60 10.50
N LYS A 298 -31.81 -8.46 10.01
CA LYS A 298 -32.26 -7.80 8.79
C LYS A 298 -31.13 -7.72 7.78
N LYS A 299 -31.45 -8.08 6.54
CA LYS A 299 -30.44 -8.19 5.50
C LYS A 299 -31.01 -7.72 4.17
N VAL A 300 -30.17 -7.04 3.39
CA VAL A 300 -30.45 -6.64 2.02
C VAL A 300 -29.24 -6.83 1.13
N LEU A 301 -29.48 -7.36 -0.07
CA LEU A 301 -28.47 -7.44 -1.12
C LEU A 301 -28.57 -6.20 -2.00
N PHE A 302 -27.45 -5.52 -2.22
CA PHE A 302 -27.37 -4.35 -3.08
C PHE A 302 -26.43 -4.60 -4.25
N ASP A 303 -26.83 -4.06 -5.41
CA ASP A 303 -25.88 -3.71 -6.47
C ASP A 303 -25.07 -2.49 -5.99
N ARG A 304 -23.74 -2.62 -6.03
CA ARG A 304 -22.79 -1.61 -5.53
C ARG A 304 -22.99 -0.25 -6.17
N ASP A 305 -23.09 -0.20 -7.50
CA ASP A 305 -23.13 1.06 -8.24
C ASP A 305 -24.48 1.76 -8.09
N THR A 306 -25.54 0.98 -8.01
CA THR A 306 -26.90 1.47 -7.71
C THR A 306 -26.96 2.13 -6.32
N LEU A 307 -26.43 1.46 -5.28
CA LEU A 307 -26.38 2.01 -3.94
C LEU A 307 -25.48 3.25 -3.89
N ARG A 308 -24.30 3.20 -4.54
CA ARG A 308 -23.36 4.33 -4.61
C ARG A 308 -23.98 5.56 -5.26
N SER A 309 -24.71 5.38 -6.36
CA SER A 309 -25.42 6.46 -7.05
C SER A 309 -26.52 7.08 -6.14
N ALA A 310 -27.27 6.25 -5.43
CA ALA A 310 -28.32 6.71 -4.54
C ALA A 310 -27.78 7.47 -3.32
N ILE A 311 -26.75 6.94 -2.66
CA ILE A 311 -26.08 7.61 -1.54
C ILE A 311 -25.51 8.96 -2.01
N ARG A 312 -24.86 9.00 -3.18
CA ARG A 312 -24.33 10.27 -3.72
C ARG A 312 -25.42 11.31 -3.94
N ARG A 313 -26.57 10.92 -4.52
CA ARG A 313 -27.70 11.84 -4.72
C ARG A 313 -28.30 12.32 -3.42
N ALA A 314 -28.52 11.42 -2.47
CA ALA A 314 -29.05 11.77 -1.17
C ALA A 314 -28.12 12.67 -0.35
N SER A 315 -26.79 12.55 -0.54
CA SER A 315 -25.81 13.36 0.19
C SER A 315 -25.65 14.79 -0.32
N LEU A 316 -26.24 15.17 -1.47
CA LEU A 316 -26.11 16.51 -2.04
C LEU A 316 -26.70 17.63 -1.15
N LEU A 317 -27.68 17.29 -0.32
CA LEU A 317 -28.34 18.21 0.59
C LEU A 317 -28.12 17.79 2.07
N THR A 318 -26.87 17.44 2.39
CA THR A 318 -26.37 17.29 3.76
C THR A 318 -25.41 18.44 4.08
N ASN A 319 -25.43 18.95 5.30
CA ASN A 319 -24.45 19.94 5.78
C ASN A 319 -23.45 19.30 6.77
N GLU A 320 -22.47 20.08 7.21
CA GLU A 320 -21.46 19.61 8.15
C GLU A 320 -22.03 19.28 9.54
N GLU A 321 -23.14 19.86 9.92
CA GLU A 321 -23.80 19.63 11.22
C GLU A 321 -24.62 18.34 11.20
N SER A 322 -25.46 18.14 10.16
CA SER A 322 -26.34 16.98 10.09
C SER A 322 -25.60 15.70 9.67
N ARG A 323 -24.62 15.78 8.76
CA ARG A 323 -23.80 14.65 8.21
C ARG A 323 -24.53 13.30 8.22
N SER A 324 -25.87 13.31 8.02
CA SER A 324 -26.73 12.14 8.14
C SER A 324 -27.63 11.98 6.94
N VAL A 325 -27.71 10.75 6.44
CA VAL A 325 -28.76 10.29 5.55
C VAL A 325 -29.57 9.24 6.28
N ARG A 326 -30.88 9.47 6.41
CA ARG A 326 -31.81 8.48 6.94
C ARG A 326 -32.15 7.47 5.86
N MET A 327 -32.05 6.21 6.21
CA MET A 327 -32.31 5.06 5.36
C MET A 327 -33.51 4.31 5.93
N LYS A 328 -34.67 4.42 5.27
CA LYS A 328 -35.87 3.68 5.65
C LYS A 328 -36.01 2.46 4.75
N PHE A 329 -35.86 1.30 5.35
CA PHE A 329 -36.01 -0.01 4.71
C PHE A 329 -37.45 -0.50 4.88
N GLU A 330 -38.09 -0.82 3.79
CA GLU A 330 -39.42 -1.44 3.71
C GLU A 330 -39.32 -2.66 2.77
N PRO A 331 -40.23 -3.65 2.78
CA PRO A 331 -40.06 -4.91 2.09
C PRO A 331 -39.66 -4.83 0.61
N SER A 332 -40.09 -3.79 -0.11
CA SER A 332 -39.77 -3.62 -1.55
C SER A 332 -39.06 -2.31 -1.87
N LYS A 333 -38.78 -1.48 -0.86
CA LYS A 333 -38.32 -0.11 -1.09
C LYS A 333 -37.35 0.37 -0.03
N LEU A 334 -36.26 1.00 -0.46
CA LEU A 334 -35.40 1.84 0.37
C LEU A 334 -35.69 3.30 0.06
N THR A 335 -35.99 4.09 1.07
CA THR A 335 -36.08 5.54 0.98
C THR A 335 -34.91 6.17 1.71
N LEU A 336 -34.10 6.95 0.99
CA LEU A 336 -33.00 7.74 1.51
C LEU A 336 -33.47 9.19 1.65
N THR A 337 -33.33 9.77 2.82
CA THR A 337 -33.74 11.15 3.09
C THR A 337 -32.58 11.91 3.75
N SER A 338 -32.31 13.11 3.26
CA SER A 338 -31.43 14.07 3.91
C SER A 338 -32.13 15.41 4.03
N HIS A 339 -31.77 16.17 5.05
CA HIS A 339 -32.32 17.49 5.30
C HIS A 339 -31.20 18.42 5.82
N ALA A 340 -31.06 19.56 5.18
CA ALA A 340 -30.21 20.65 5.63
C ALA A 340 -31.07 21.92 5.70
N PRO A 341 -31.27 22.52 6.89
CA PRO A 341 -32.25 23.64 7.10
C PRO A 341 -32.08 24.79 6.13
N GLU A 342 -30.84 25.10 5.73
CA GLU A 342 -30.53 26.22 4.85
C GLU A 342 -30.44 25.84 3.38
N MET A 343 -30.40 24.55 3.05
CA MET A 343 -30.14 24.05 1.69
C MET A 343 -31.33 23.32 1.08
N GLY A 344 -32.15 22.64 1.89
CA GLY A 344 -33.34 21.91 1.45
C GLY A 344 -33.34 20.43 1.82
N GLU A 345 -34.10 19.64 1.08
CA GLU A 345 -34.31 18.23 1.32
C GLU A 345 -34.01 17.40 0.06
N ALA A 346 -33.49 16.20 0.26
CA ALA A 346 -33.41 15.20 -0.80
C ALA A 346 -34.15 13.93 -0.37
N VAL A 347 -34.96 13.40 -1.29
CA VAL A 347 -35.62 12.10 -1.13
C VAL A 347 -35.24 11.24 -2.35
N VAL A 348 -34.60 10.11 -2.12
CA VAL A 348 -34.17 9.17 -3.15
C VAL A 348 -34.75 7.81 -2.85
N HIS A 349 -35.36 7.20 -3.86
CA HIS A 349 -35.96 5.87 -3.75
C HIS A 349 -35.15 4.83 -4.53
N LEU A 350 -34.97 3.66 -3.92
CA LEU A 350 -34.45 2.45 -4.54
C LEU A 350 -35.45 1.31 -4.34
N GLU A 351 -35.63 0.51 -5.38
CA GLU A 351 -36.36 -0.76 -5.29
C GLU A 351 -35.46 -1.81 -4.62
N LEU A 352 -36.02 -2.50 -3.63
CA LEU A 352 -35.36 -3.63 -2.97
C LEU A 352 -35.97 -4.93 -3.46
N LYS A 353 -35.09 -5.85 -3.90
CA LYS A 353 -35.53 -7.18 -4.40
C LYS A 353 -35.53 -8.24 -3.30
N ASP A 354 -34.56 -8.17 -2.38
CA ASP A 354 -34.26 -9.23 -1.41
C ASP A 354 -34.06 -8.69 0.00
N TYR A 355 -34.92 -7.77 0.44
CA TYR A 355 -34.91 -7.33 1.83
C TYR A 355 -35.64 -8.33 2.72
N THR A 356 -34.98 -8.78 3.76
CA THR A 356 -35.58 -9.63 4.80
C THR A 356 -35.58 -8.86 6.13
N GLY A 357 -36.74 -8.67 6.72
CA GLY A 357 -36.91 -7.98 8.01
C GLY A 357 -38.12 -7.06 8.04
N ASP A 358 -38.40 -6.54 9.24
CA ASP A 358 -39.43 -5.52 9.46
C ASP A 358 -38.93 -4.16 8.98
N THR A 359 -39.91 -3.20 8.82
CA THR A 359 -39.56 -1.82 8.49
C THR A 359 -38.60 -1.25 9.53
N LEU A 360 -37.49 -0.71 9.06
CA LEU A 360 -36.44 -0.11 9.89
C LEU A 360 -36.02 1.23 9.29
N GLU A 361 -35.91 2.26 10.14
CA GLU A 361 -35.29 3.53 9.79
C GLU A 361 -34.03 3.72 10.62
N ILE A 362 -32.90 4.01 9.95
CA ILE A 362 -31.59 4.17 10.58
C ILE A 362 -30.80 5.27 9.86
N GLY A 363 -30.13 6.13 10.64
CA GLY A 363 -29.28 7.20 10.11
C GLY A 363 -27.83 6.79 10.02
N PHE A 364 -27.17 7.11 8.90
CA PHE A 364 -25.72 6.92 8.73
C PHE A 364 -25.06 8.16 8.13
N ASN A 365 -23.77 8.32 8.40
CA ASN A 365 -22.97 9.29 7.68
C ASN A 365 -22.76 8.79 6.23
N PRO A 366 -23.27 9.51 5.21
CA PRO A 366 -23.18 9.08 3.82
C PRO A 366 -21.74 9.00 3.31
N THR A 367 -20.81 9.81 3.83
CA THR A 367 -19.40 9.76 3.47
C THR A 367 -18.80 8.42 3.85
N TYR A 368 -19.15 7.86 5.02
CA TYR A 368 -18.63 6.57 5.45
C TYR A 368 -19.11 5.42 4.56
N ILE A 369 -20.38 5.47 4.14
CA ILE A 369 -20.90 4.48 3.17
C ILE A 369 -20.20 4.65 1.81
N ALA A 370 -20.09 5.90 1.33
CA ALA A 370 -19.44 6.19 0.05
C ALA A 370 -17.98 5.75 0.01
N ASP A 371 -17.24 5.90 1.11
CA ASP A 371 -15.84 5.47 1.20
C ASP A 371 -15.70 3.96 1.08
N ALA A 372 -16.56 3.19 1.77
CA ALA A 372 -16.58 1.74 1.61
C ALA A 372 -16.93 1.31 0.18
N LEU A 373 -17.95 1.95 -0.44
CA LEU A 373 -18.37 1.62 -1.79
C LEU A 373 -17.32 1.96 -2.88
N LYS A 374 -16.34 2.83 -2.58
CA LYS A 374 -15.23 3.12 -3.51
C LYS A 374 -14.21 1.98 -3.59
N VAL A 375 -14.07 1.20 -2.52
CA VAL A 375 -13.04 0.16 -2.36
C VAL A 375 -13.56 -1.26 -2.48
N ILE A 376 -14.86 -1.44 -2.63
CA ILE A 376 -15.51 -2.73 -2.89
C ILE A 376 -15.41 -3.00 -4.39
N ASP A 377 -14.72 -4.09 -4.77
CA ASP A 377 -14.55 -4.50 -6.16
C ASP A 377 -15.73 -5.33 -6.68
N SER A 378 -16.39 -6.09 -5.79
CA SER A 378 -17.55 -6.91 -6.17
C SER A 378 -18.75 -6.07 -6.60
N GLN A 379 -19.50 -6.56 -7.59
CA GLN A 379 -20.72 -5.90 -8.05
C GLN A 379 -21.82 -5.92 -6.98
N GLU A 380 -21.85 -6.96 -6.15
CA GLU A 380 -22.84 -7.14 -5.10
C GLU A 380 -22.22 -7.01 -3.71
N LEU A 381 -23.00 -6.46 -2.79
CA LEU A 381 -22.68 -6.40 -1.37
C LEU A 381 -23.94 -6.68 -0.53
N THR A 382 -23.71 -7.16 0.67
CA THR A 382 -24.77 -7.36 1.66
C THR A 382 -24.69 -6.26 2.71
N PHE A 383 -25.83 -5.68 3.06
CA PHE A 383 -25.97 -4.77 4.19
C PHE A 383 -26.89 -5.39 5.24
N GLU A 384 -26.42 -5.53 6.47
CA GLU A 384 -27.06 -6.24 7.55
C GLU A 384 -27.32 -5.30 8.73
N PHE A 385 -28.47 -5.42 9.40
CA PHE A 385 -28.88 -4.54 10.50
C PHE A 385 -29.61 -5.33 11.59
N LYS A 386 -29.79 -4.70 12.75
CA LYS A 386 -30.66 -5.19 13.81
C LYS A 386 -31.69 -4.14 14.26
N ALA A 387 -31.23 -2.97 14.66
CA ALA A 387 -32.07 -1.89 15.17
C ALA A 387 -31.46 -0.54 14.83
N ALA A 388 -32.24 0.54 14.92
CA ALA A 388 -31.84 1.90 14.56
C ALA A 388 -30.65 2.45 15.34
N ASN A 389 -30.42 1.96 16.56
CA ASN A 389 -29.32 2.35 17.44
C ASN A 389 -28.16 1.33 17.49
N LYS A 390 -28.16 0.34 16.60
CA LYS A 390 -27.10 -0.68 16.51
C LYS A 390 -26.28 -0.50 15.24
N PRO A 391 -25.00 -0.92 15.24
CA PRO A 391 -24.16 -0.80 14.07
C PRO A 391 -24.73 -1.54 12.84
N GLY A 392 -24.60 -0.93 11.68
CA GLY A 392 -24.80 -1.60 10.40
C GLY A 392 -23.52 -2.35 9.96
N LEU A 393 -23.69 -3.42 9.22
CA LEU A 393 -22.62 -4.30 8.77
C LEU A 393 -22.68 -4.49 7.26
N ILE A 394 -21.68 -4.02 6.53
CA ILE A 394 -21.51 -4.28 5.10
C ILE A 394 -20.53 -5.43 4.91
N ARG A 395 -20.89 -6.39 4.07
CA ARG A 395 -20.01 -7.47 3.62
C ARG A 395 -19.92 -7.49 2.11
N ALA A 396 -18.71 -7.66 1.60
CA ALA A 396 -18.45 -7.84 0.18
C ALA A 396 -17.47 -9.02 0.01
N GLY A 397 -17.94 -10.07 -0.65
CA GLY A 397 -17.22 -11.33 -0.69
C GLY A 397 -17.00 -11.95 0.69
N ARG A 398 -15.89 -12.71 0.82
CA ARG A 398 -15.46 -13.34 2.08
C ARG A 398 -14.40 -12.51 2.83
N ASP A 399 -13.83 -11.54 2.14
CA ASP A 399 -12.58 -10.90 2.54
C ASP A 399 -12.75 -9.44 2.96
N PHE A 400 -13.96 -8.91 2.90
CA PHE A 400 -14.22 -7.54 3.34
C PHE A 400 -15.43 -7.46 4.27
N THR A 401 -15.19 -6.85 5.43
CA THR A 401 -16.21 -6.57 6.45
C THR A 401 -16.08 -5.10 6.87
N TYR A 402 -17.19 -4.40 6.88
CA TYR A 402 -17.23 -3.00 7.24
C TYR A 402 -18.37 -2.71 8.22
N VAL A 403 -18.02 -2.14 9.36
CA VAL A 403 -18.98 -1.78 10.41
C VAL A 403 -19.17 -0.27 10.42
N LEU A 404 -20.43 0.15 10.52
CA LEU A 404 -20.84 1.55 10.57
C LEU A 404 -21.63 1.83 11.83
N MET A 405 -21.20 2.80 12.63
CA MET A 405 -22.02 3.29 13.75
C MET A 405 -23.14 4.18 13.22
N PRO A 406 -24.37 4.00 13.70
CA PRO A 406 -25.47 4.88 13.36
C PRO A 406 -25.22 6.28 13.92
N VAL A 407 -25.74 7.29 13.24
CA VAL A 407 -25.83 8.67 13.77
C VAL A 407 -27.24 8.92 14.27
N ASN A 408 -27.33 9.53 15.44
CA ASN A 408 -28.61 10.01 15.92
C ASN A 408 -29.08 11.11 14.98
N ALA A 409 -30.21 10.86 14.32
CA ALA A 409 -30.80 11.75 13.35
C ALA A 409 -31.84 12.65 14.04
#